data_ab58f49bfdfe367ddccf618234b05a78
#
_entry.id   ab58f49bfdfe367ddccf618234b05a78
#
_cell.length_a   1.000
_cell.length_b   1.000
_cell.length_c   1.000
_cell.angle_alpha   90.00
_cell.angle_beta   90.00
_cell.angle_gamma   90.00
#
_symmetry.space_group_name_H-M   'P 1'
#
loop_
_entity.id
_entity.type
_entity.pdbx_description
1 polymer ?
#
loop_
_entity_poly.entity_id
_entity_poly.type
_entity_poly.pdbx_seq_one_letter_code
_entity_poly.pdbx_strand_id
1 'polypeptide(L)'
;MGLFYQLKREKLGTREVKFYRFILIITLILSFYVRSDQDYSEREDVANFIKKMVEKHGFNQSSLTKTLKNSKHQEVVIRIMNRQPEGTMTWSRYRNIMINDRRINSGKEFIKTYKEDLLRAESLYGVPGSVIASIIGIETRYGKIQGNIRVVDSLMTLAFDYPRREKFFRTQLEEFLLLSREENFEMESIKGSIAGAMGYGQFMPDSYRDYAVDFDDDGIRDLLGNPVDAIGSVANFLSKKGKWTPNTPIAIKAMAKGGGFDLPSSYRVKQGDSLEGIATKFDLTVSKIAIENNLRDVNFIRKGQVLKIPRRQKLKSNFKPYLTLEDSKKLGIYPSSSVIGNLKVTPVELELDDGFEYWLGFDNYYSLSKYNRSKLYVMAVFEFSNVLNEFF
;
A
#
# COMPACT_ATOMS: atom_id res chain seq x y z
N MET A 1 -10.39 -21.34 -62.77
CA MET A 1 -9.86 -21.29 -61.37
C MET A 1 -10.91 -20.87 -60.30
N GLY A 2 -12.19 -20.76 -60.69
CA GLY A 2 -13.26 -20.31 -59.79
C GLY A 2 -14.16 -21.42 -59.22
N LEU A 3 -14.05 -22.67 -59.73
CA LEU A 3 -15.00 -23.74 -59.36
C LEU A 3 -14.48 -24.66 -58.23
N PHE A 4 -13.18 -24.62 -57.93
CA PHE A 4 -12.57 -25.45 -56.89
C PHE A 4 -12.64 -24.83 -55.48
N TYR A 5 -13.01 -23.55 -55.37
CA TYR A 5 -13.07 -22.86 -54.08
C TYR A 5 -14.46 -22.92 -53.41
N GLN A 6 -15.52 -23.24 -54.19
CA GLN A 6 -16.87 -23.35 -53.64
C GLN A 6 -17.21 -24.74 -53.09
N LEU A 7 -16.51 -25.79 -53.53
CA LEU A 7 -16.81 -27.18 -53.11
C LEU A 7 -16.13 -27.59 -51.78
N LYS A 8 -15.30 -26.73 -51.20
CA LYS A 8 -14.63 -27.01 -49.91
C LYS A 8 -15.32 -26.38 -48.70
N ARG A 9 -16.41 -25.62 -48.90
CA ARG A 9 -17.13 -24.95 -47.80
C ARG A 9 -18.36 -25.72 -47.30
N GLU A 10 -18.80 -26.75 -48.01
CA GLU A 10 -20.05 -27.47 -47.65
C GLU A 10 -19.87 -28.83 -46.96
N LYS A 11 -18.65 -29.25 -46.62
CA LYS A 11 -18.44 -30.57 -46.00
C LYS A 11 -17.68 -30.60 -44.66
N LEU A 12 -17.52 -29.47 -44.01
CA LEU A 12 -17.12 -29.49 -42.60
C LEU A 12 -18.38 -29.33 -41.74
N GLY A 13 -18.94 -30.46 -41.35
CA GLY A 13 -20.16 -30.49 -40.56
C GLY A 13 -19.96 -29.78 -39.24
N THR A 14 -21.03 -29.16 -38.76
CA THR A 14 -21.11 -28.44 -37.45
C THR A 14 -20.59 -29.23 -36.25
N ARG A 15 -20.39 -30.55 -36.39
CA ARG A 15 -19.76 -31.42 -35.39
C ARG A 15 -18.24 -31.30 -35.36
N GLU A 16 -17.56 -31.17 -36.51
CA GLU A 16 -16.10 -31.04 -36.56
C GLU A 16 -15.63 -29.67 -36.06
N VAL A 17 -16.34 -28.60 -36.41
CA VAL A 17 -16.04 -27.25 -35.90
C VAL A 17 -16.23 -27.17 -34.35
N LYS A 18 -17.23 -27.91 -33.83
CA LYS A 18 -17.41 -28.05 -32.37
C LYS A 18 -16.28 -28.88 -31.71
N PHE A 19 -15.81 -29.91 -32.41
CA PHE A 19 -14.73 -30.77 -31.94
C PHE A 19 -13.38 -30.05 -31.92
N TYR A 20 -13.04 -29.28 -32.97
CA TYR A 20 -11.84 -28.43 -32.98
C TYR A 20 -11.89 -27.27 -31.96
N ARG A 21 -13.07 -26.67 -31.78
CA ARG A 21 -13.27 -25.68 -30.72
C ARG A 21 -13.15 -26.31 -29.34
N PHE A 22 -13.62 -27.54 -29.15
CA PHE A 22 -13.52 -28.27 -27.90
C PHE A 22 -12.07 -28.68 -27.61
N ILE A 23 -11.29 -29.13 -28.60
CA ILE A 23 -9.87 -29.43 -28.50
C ILE A 23 -9.06 -28.14 -28.21
N LEU A 24 -9.38 -27.01 -28.89
CA LEU A 24 -8.71 -25.73 -28.65
C LEU A 24 -8.99 -25.18 -27.23
N ILE A 25 -10.20 -25.39 -26.73
CA ILE A 25 -10.58 -25.02 -25.36
C ILE A 25 -9.88 -25.95 -24.35
N ILE A 26 -9.79 -27.25 -24.62
CA ILE A 26 -9.07 -28.20 -23.76
C ILE A 26 -7.56 -27.93 -23.76
N THR A 27 -6.94 -27.63 -24.90
CA THR A 27 -5.52 -27.22 -24.96
C THR A 27 -5.28 -25.87 -24.29
N LEU A 28 -6.20 -24.90 -24.38
CA LEU A 28 -6.14 -23.65 -23.62
C LEU A 28 -6.36 -23.88 -22.11
N ILE A 29 -7.27 -24.77 -21.73
CA ILE A 29 -7.50 -25.14 -20.32
C ILE A 29 -6.31 -25.95 -19.77
N LEU A 30 -5.75 -26.88 -20.55
CA LEU A 30 -4.54 -27.63 -20.16
C LEU A 30 -3.30 -26.72 -20.05
N SER A 31 -3.16 -25.70 -20.91
CA SER A 31 -2.09 -24.71 -20.76
C SER A 31 -2.29 -23.77 -19.56
N PHE A 32 -3.52 -23.62 -19.05
CA PHE A 32 -3.79 -22.94 -17.78
C PHE A 32 -3.63 -23.85 -16.55
N TYR A 33 -3.82 -25.17 -16.69
CA TYR A 33 -3.70 -26.13 -15.58
C TYR A 33 -2.27 -26.60 -15.31
N VAL A 34 -1.34 -26.45 -16.26
CA VAL A 34 0.07 -26.90 -16.10
C VAL A 34 0.94 -25.86 -15.34
N ARG A 35 0.36 -24.72 -14.91
CA ARG A 35 1.13 -23.69 -14.19
C ARG A 35 1.12 -23.80 -12.66
N SER A 36 0.49 -24.84 -12.07
CA SER A 36 0.32 -24.94 -10.62
C SER A 36 1.45 -25.62 -9.84
N ASP A 37 2.39 -26.26 -10.52
CA ASP A 37 3.59 -26.84 -9.90
C ASP A 37 4.84 -26.46 -10.72
N GLN A 38 5.13 -25.16 -10.81
CA GLN A 38 6.44 -24.76 -11.32
C GLN A 38 7.48 -25.09 -10.26
N ASP A 39 8.16 -26.21 -10.46
CA ASP A 39 9.35 -26.56 -9.72
C ASP A 39 10.43 -25.51 -10.00
N TYR A 40 10.68 -24.65 -9.04
CA TYR A 40 11.70 -23.60 -9.13
C TYR A 40 13.09 -24.17 -9.38
N SER A 41 13.31 -25.47 -9.13
CA SER A 41 14.63 -26.10 -9.24
C SER A 41 15.15 -26.23 -10.66
N GLU A 42 14.28 -26.28 -11.66
CA GLU A 42 14.66 -26.44 -13.07
C GLU A 42 14.75 -25.10 -13.82
N ARG A 43 14.47 -24.00 -13.14
CA ARG A 43 14.46 -22.68 -13.76
C ARG A 43 15.85 -22.07 -13.81
N GLU A 44 16.27 -21.66 -15.00
CA GLU A 44 17.56 -21.02 -15.23
C GLU A 44 17.74 -19.71 -14.43
N ASP A 45 16.69 -18.89 -14.33
CA ASP A 45 16.75 -17.62 -13.59
C ASP A 45 16.88 -17.84 -12.08
N VAL A 46 16.33 -18.93 -11.53
CA VAL A 46 16.53 -19.35 -10.14
C VAL A 46 17.94 -19.91 -9.95
N ALA A 47 18.43 -20.72 -10.88
CA ALA A 47 19.81 -21.23 -10.85
C ALA A 47 20.84 -20.08 -10.87
N ASN A 48 20.63 -19.07 -11.71
CA ASN A 48 21.45 -17.87 -11.77
C ASN A 48 21.41 -17.06 -10.47
N PHE A 49 20.24 -16.98 -9.83
CA PHE A 49 20.11 -16.35 -8.52
C PHE A 49 20.88 -17.12 -7.44
N ILE A 50 20.75 -18.44 -7.39
CA ILE A 50 21.51 -19.31 -6.46
C ILE A 50 23.02 -19.11 -6.67
N LYS A 51 23.49 -19.15 -7.93
CA LYS A 51 24.90 -18.92 -8.27
C LYS A 51 25.38 -17.56 -7.72
N LYS A 52 24.60 -16.49 -7.93
CA LYS A 52 24.89 -15.15 -7.36
C LYS A 52 25.02 -15.20 -5.84
N MET A 53 24.11 -15.89 -5.14
CA MET A 53 24.12 -15.98 -3.67
C MET A 53 25.36 -16.74 -3.16
N VAL A 54 25.78 -17.77 -3.88
CA VAL A 54 27.00 -18.53 -3.56
C VAL A 54 28.25 -17.67 -3.80
N GLU A 55 28.38 -17.06 -4.97
CA GLU A 55 29.56 -16.28 -5.36
C GLU A 55 29.72 -14.99 -4.55
N LYS A 56 28.61 -14.27 -4.34
CA LYS A 56 28.63 -12.96 -3.67
C LYS A 56 28.62 -13.06 -2.16
N HIS A 57 27.90 -14.04 -1.62
CA HIS A 57 27.57 -14.08 -0.19
C HIS A 57 28.05 -15.36 0.51
N GLY A 58 28.70 -16.30 -0.22
CA GLY A 58 29.26 -17.52 0.36
C GLY A 58 28.21 -18.51 0.89
N PHE A 59 27.00 -18.52 0.31
CA PHE A 59 26.00 -19.53 0.69
C PHE A 59 26.42 -20.93 0.23
N ASN A 60 26.08 -21.95 1.03
CA ASN A 60 26.25 -23.32 0.58
C ASN A 60 25.23 -23.63 -0.53
N GLN A 61 25.73 -23.99 -1.72
CA GLN A 61 24.90 -24.22 -2.90
C GLN A 61 23.86 -25.33 -2.68
N SER A 62 24.26 -26.45 -2.08
CA SER A 62 23.36 -27.60 -1.87
C SER A 62 22.23 -27.27 -0.91
N SER A 63 22.55 -26.63 0.22
CA SER A 63 21.57 -26.20 1.22
C SER A 63 20.60 -25.18 0.64
N LEU A 64 21.10 -24.14 -0.04
CA LEU A 64 20.27 -23.10 -0.63
C LEU A 64 19.36 -23.67 -1.73
N THR A 65 19.90 -24.53 -2.59
CA THR A 65 19.12 -25.21 -3.61
C THR A 65 17.99 -26.03 -2.99
N LYS A 66 18.26 -26.77 -1.92
CA LYS A 66 17.23 -27.54 -1.20
C LYS A 66 16.10 -26.64 -0.66
N THR A 67 16.46 -25.55 0.00
CA THR A 67 15.47 -24.60 0.57
C THR A 67 14.61 -23.96 -0.53
N LEU A 68 15.22 -23.48 -1.63
CA LEU A 68 14.48 -22.83 -2.69
C LEU A 68 13.66 -23.82 -3.54
N LYS A 69 14.11 -25.07 -3.69
CA LYS A 69 13.32 -26.17 -4.29
C LYS A 69 12.04 -26.47 -3.49
N ASN A 70 12.13 -26.42 -2.18
CA ASN A 70 10.99 -26.66 -1.28
C ASN A 70 10.00 -25.48 -1.22
N SER A 71 10.32 -24.37 -1.87
CA SER A 71 9.44 -23.20 -1.93
C SER A 71 8.25 -23.47 -2.85
N LYS A 72 7.07 -23.00 -2.42
CA LYS A 72 5.82 -23.25 -3.16
C LYS A 72 5.35 -21.96 -3.84
N HIS A 73 5.02 -22.09 -5.12
CA HIS A 73 4.33 -21.01 -5.84
C HIS A 73 3.01 -20.67 -5.16
N GLN A 74 2.74 -19.38 -4.97
CA GLN A 74 1.55 -18.86 -4.28
C GLN A 74 0.69 -18.01 -5.22
N GLU A 75 -0.19 -18.66 -5.98
CA GLU A 75 -1.11 -17.97 -6.91
C GLU A 75 -1.96 -16.90 -6.19
N VAL A 76 -2.33 -17.15 -4.93
CA VAL A 76 -3.06 -16.18 -4.11
C VAL A 76 -2.29 -14.88 -3.92
N VAL A 77 -0.96 -14.95 -3.82
CA VAL A 77 -0.06 -13.78 -3.70
C VAL A 77 -0.15 -12.93 -4.96
N ILE A 78 0.02 -13.55 -6.15
CA ILE A 78 -0.08 -12.85 -7.45
C ILE A 78 -1.45 -12.17 -7.59
N ARG A 79 -2.54 -12.90 -7.29
CA ARG A 79 -3.90 -12.39 -7.40
C ARG A 79 -4.16 -11.18 -6.50
N ILE A 80 -3.67 -11.21 -5.25
CA ILE A 80 -3.86 -10.10 -4.33
C ILE A 80 -2.97 -8.92 -4.71
N MET A 81 -1.71 -9.16 -5.10
CA MET A 81 -0.78 -8.11 -5.54
C MET A 81 -1.27 -7.37 -6.79
N ASN A 82 -2.07 -8.02 -7.65
CA ASN A 82 -2.70 -7.39 -8.80
C ASN A 82 -3.95 -6.56 -8.44
N ARG A 83 -4.53 -6.76 -7.25
CA ARG A 83 -5.62 -5.94 -6.72
C ARG A 83 -5.00 -4.76 -5.96
N GLN A 84 -5.43 -3.55 -6.27
CA GLN A 84 -5.06 -2.34 -5.51
C GLN A 84 -6.29 -1.82 -4.76
N PRO A 85 -6.66 -2.39 -3.61
CA PRO A 85 -7.89 -2.01 -2.90
C PRO A 85 -7.84 -0.58 -2.36
N GLU A 86 -6.66 -0.06 -1.99
CA GLU A 86 -6.52 1.29 -1.44
C GLU A 86 -6.82 2.39 -2.46
N GLY A 87 -6.59 2.15 -3.75
CA GLY A 87 -6.86 3.14 -4.81
C GLY A 87 -8.33 3.43 -5.06
N THR A 88 -9.25 2.63 -4.50
CA THR A 88 -10.70 2.74 -4.69
C THR A 88 -11.47 3.00 -3.40
N MET A 89 -10.79 3.15 -2.27
CA MET A 89 -11.40 3.30 -0.96
C MET A 89 -11.46 4.77 -0.55
N THR A 90 -12.65 5.23 -0.09
CA THR A 90 -12.79 6.55 0.53
C THR A 90 -12.07 6.61 1.89
N TRP A 91 -11.69 7.81 2.31
CA TRP A 91 -11.10 8.01 3.63
C TRP A 91 -12.03 7.60 4.76
N SER A 92 -13.32 7.94 4.68
CA SER A 92 -14.31 7.55 5.68
C SER A 92 -14.29 6.04 5.93
N ARG A 93 -14.29 5.25 4.85
CA ARG A 93 -14.28 3.79 4.95
C ARG A 93 -12.96 3.27 5.49
N TYR A 94 -11.82 3.78 4.98
CA TYR A 94 -10.50 3.36 5.42
C TYR A 94 -10.28 3.67 6.91
N ARG A 95 -10.63 4.88 7.33
CA ARG A 95 -10.56 5.32 8.71
C ARG A 95 -11.32 4.39 9.65
N ASN A 96 -12.58 4.07 9.33
CA ASN A 96 -13.41 3.18 10.15
C ASN A 96 -12.87 1.75 10.25
N ILE A 97 -12.17 1.26 9.21
CA ILE A 97 -11.48 -0.04 9.24
C ILE A 97 -10.26 0.01 10.15
N MET A 98 -9.50 1.12 10.08
CA MET A 98 -8.22 1.25 10.78
C MET A 98 -8.38 1.74 12.22
N ILE A 99 -9.35 2.61 12.51
CA ILE A 99 -9.57 3.21 13.82
C ILE A 99 -10.95 2.81 14.31
N ASN A 100 -11.00 1.80 15.16
CA ASN A 100 -12.24 1.27 15.75
C ASN A 100 -12.00 0.84 17.21
N ASP A 101 -13.08 0.71 17.98
CA ASP A 101 -13.02 0.43 19.43
C ASP A 101 -12.16 -0.77 19.78
N ARG A 102 -12.22 -1.85 18.98
CA ARG A 102 -11.42 -3.05 19.21
C ARG A 102 -9.92 -2.75 19.13
N ARG A 103 -9.49 -1.95 18.13
CA ARG A 103 -8.08 -1.59 17.97
C ARG A 103 -7.67 -0.56 19.01
N ILE A 104 -8.53 0.39 19.35
CA ILE A 104 -8.30 1.38 20.42
C ILE A 104 -8.08 0.67 21.74
N ASN A 105 -8.98 -0.24 22.13
CA ASN A 105 -8.86 -1.00 23.38
C ASN A 105 -7.59 -1.87 23.40
N SER A 106 -7.24 -2.52 22.28
CA SER A 106 -5.99 -3.26 22.18
C SER A 106 -4.76 -2.33 22.28
N GLY A 107 -4.85 -1.11 21.76
CA GLY A 107 -3.80 -0.08 21.88
C GLY A 107 -3.61 0.41 23.33
N LYS A 108 -4.69 0.64 24.03
CA LYS A 108 -4.68 0.98 25.46
C LYS A 108 -3.97 -0.08 26.28
N GLU A 109 -4.29 -1.35 26.07
CA GLU A 109 -3.63 -2.45 26.78
C GLU A 109 -2.15 -2.57 26.40
N PHE A 110 -1.81 -2.39 25.12
CA PHE A 110 -0.42 -2.41 24.65
C PHE A 110 0.39 -1.29 25.28
N ILE A 111 -0.14 -0.05 25.30
CA ILE A 111 0.52 1.09 25.97
C ILE A 111 0.68 0.83 27.44
N LYS A 112 -0.35 0.33 28.13
CA LYS A 112 -0.27 0.00 29.54
C LYS A 112 0.85 -1.00 29.84
N THR A 113 1.02 -2.03 28.97
CA THR A 113 2.01 -3.09 29.16
C THR A 113 3.43 -2.60 28.87
N TYR A 114 3.61 -1.81 27.80
CA TYR A 114 4.92 -1.41 27.28
C TYR A 114 5.20 0.10 27.40
N LYS A 115 4.58 0.75 28.39
CA LYS A 115 4.67 2.21 28.55
C LYS A 115 6.13 2.69 28.70
N GLU A 116 6.90 1.99 29.50
CA GLU A 116 8.30 2.35 29.75
C GLU A 116 9.15 2.21 28.48
N ASP A 117 8.95 1.14 27.72
CA ASP A 117 9.68 0.92 26.46
C ASP A 117 9.28 1.95 25.39
N LEU A 118 7.99 2.30 25.29
CA LEU A 118 7.50 3.34 24.39
C LEU A 118 8.10 4.71 24.73
N LEU A 119 8.14 5.08 26.01
CA LEU A 119 8.75 6.34 26.47
C LEU A 119 10.27 6.33 26.28
N ARG A 120 10.94 5.20 26.51
CA ARG A 120 12.37 5.02 26.24
C ARG A 120 12.67 5.19 24.75
N ALA A 121 11.85 4.59 23.88
CA ALA A 121 11.98 4.74 22.42
C ALA A 121 11.74 6.18 21.98
N GLU A 122 10.73 6.87 22.54
CA GLU A 122 10.49 8.28 22.30
C GLU A 122 11.69 9.15 22.72
N SER A 123 12.23 8.93 23.91
CA SER A 123 13.41 9.65 24.38
C SER A 123 14.63 9.46 23.51
N LEU A 124 14.87 8.23 23.02
CA LEU A 124 16.07 7.87 22.25
C LEU A 124 15.98 8.30 20.77
N TYR A 125 14.80 8.13 20.16
CA TYR A 125 14.61 8.33 18.72
C TYR A 125 13.81 9.60 18.37
N GLY A 126 13.23 10.27 19.37
CA GLY A 126 12.40 11.47 19.17
C GLY A 126 11.04 11.20 18.52
N VAL A 127 10.63 9.94 18.40
CA VAL A 127 9.35 9.52 17.81
C VAL A 127 8.35 9.28 18.93
N PRO A 128 7.18 9.96 18.96
CA PRO A 128 6.22 9.78 20.04
C PRO A 128 5.78 8.33 20.21
N GLY A 129 5.70 7.86 21.44
CA GLY A 129 5.28 6.49 21.77
C GLY A 129 3.90 6.16 21.20
N SER A 130 2.99 7.13 21.13
CA SER A 130 1.68 6.99 20.49
C SER A 130 1.75 6.71 18.98
N VAL A 131 2.73 7.28 18.27
CA VAL A 131 2.98 7.01 16.85
C VAL A 131 3.52 5.59 16.66
N ILE A 132 4.47 5.18 17.49
CA ILE A 132 5.04 3.82 17.47
C ILE A 132 3.93 2.79 17.69
N ALA A 133 3.14 2.97 18.75
CA ALA A 133 2.03 2.09 19.10
C ALA A 133 0.95 2.06 18.00
N SER A 134 0.68 3.20 17.34
CA SER A 134 -0.30 3.25 16.25
C SER A 134 0.14 2.47 15.02
N ILE A 135 1.42 2.51 14.64
CA ILE A 135 1.96 1.71 13.55
C ILE A 135 1.81 0.22 13.86
N ILE A 136 2.30 -0.25 15.00
CA ILE A 136 2.19 -1.66 15.42
C ILE A 136 0.72 -2.11 15.46
N GLY A 137 -0.17 -1.23 15.92
CA GLY A 137 -1.61 -1.49 15.95
C GLY A 137 -2.24 -1.59 14.56
N ILE A 138 -1.86 -0.75 13.61
CA ILE A 138 -2.36 -0.76 12.24
C ILE A 138 -1.83 -1.98 11.49
N GLU A 139 -0.53 -2.26 11.60
CA GLU A 139 0.13 -3.34 10.85
C GLU A 139 -0.37 -4.73 11.28
N THR A 140 -0.37 -5.01 12.57
CA THR A 140 -0.57 -6.38 13.05
C THR A 140 -1.60 -6.54 14.16
N ARG A 141 -2.32 -5.47 14.53
CA ARG A 141 -3.17 -5.46 15.73
C ARG A 141 -2.39 -5.91 16.97
N TYR A 142 -1.22 -5.30 17.14
CA TYR A 142 -0.30 -5.62 18.25
C TYR A 142 0.15 -7.09 18.24
N GLY A 143 0.64 -7.55 17.09
CA GLY A 143 1.18 -8.90 16.91
C GLY A 143 0.16 -10.01 16.67
N LYS A 144 -1.17 -9.72 16.77
CA LYS A 144 -2.22 -10.74 16.61
C LYS A 144 -2.37 -11.26 15.18
N ILE A 145 -1.96 -10.47 14.17
CA ILE A 145 -2.09 -10.81 12.75
C ILE A 145 -0.81 -10.39 12.04
N GLN A 146 0.18 -11.25 12.02
CA GLN A 146 1.48 -11.00 11.38
C GLN A 146 1.58 -11.57 9.94
N GLY A 147 0.53 -12.27 9.49
CA GLY A 147 0.53 -13.04 8.25
C GLY A 147 0.71 -14.54 8.50
N ASN A 148 0.39 -15.35 7.48
CA ASN A 148 0.39 -16.81 7.62
C ASN A 148 1.02 -17.53 6.42
N ILE A 149 1.58 -16.80 5.46
CA ILE A 149 2.29 -17.38 4.31
C ILE A 149 3.77 -17.45 4.64
N ARG A 150 4.44 -18.55 4.28
CA ARG A 150 5.89 -18.62 4.44
C ARG A 150 6.54 -17.50 3.64
N VAL A 151 7.41 -16.74 4.27
CA VAL A 151 8.06 -15.58 3.65
C VAL A 151 8.86 -15.98 2.42
N VAL A 152 9.57 -17.13 2.49
CA VAL A 152 10.31 -17.65 1.35
C VAL A 152 9.39 -17.94 0.16
N ASP A 153 8.20 -18.51 0.37
CA ASP A 153 7.24 -18.80 -0.70
C ASP A 153 6.72 -17.49 -1.36
N SER A 154 6.34 -16.52 -0.53
CA SER A 154 5.90 -15.20 -1.03
C SER A 154 6.97 -14.52 -1.86
N LEU A 155 8.20 -14.48 -1.34
CA LEU A 155 9.32 -13.81 -2.00
C LEU A 155 9.76 -14.55 -3.26
N MET A 156 9.81 -15.88 -3.27
CA MET A 156 10.09 -16.69 -4.46
C MET A 156 9.04 -16.43 -5.55
N THR A 157 7.76 -16.49 -5.19
CA THR A 157 6.66 -16.21 -6.13
C THR A 157 6.79 -14.81 -6.72
N LEU A 158 7.02 -13.80 -5.90
CA LEU A 158 7.10 -12.41 -6.36
C LEU A 158 8.41 -12.09 -7.09
N ALA A 159 9.50 -12.76 -6.75
CA ALA A 159 10.81 -12.57 -7.38
C ALA A 159 10.90 -13.21 -8.77
N PHE A 160 10.12 -14.25 -9.04
CA PHE A 160 10.26 -15.02 -10.27
C PHE A 160 8.99 -15.08 -11.13
N ASP A 161 7.81 -14.80 -10.55
CA ASP A 161 6.53 -14.91 -11.25
C ASP A 161 5.72 -13.60 -11.26
N TYR A 162 6.30 -12.47 -10.77
CA TYR A 162 5.65 -11.15 -10.75
C TYR A 162 6.47 -10.07 -11.47
N PRO A 163 6.46 -10.01 -12.82
CA PRO A 163 7.34 -9.16 -13.63
C PRO A 163 7.29 -7.67 -13.28
N ARG A 164 6.12 -7.16 -12.82
CA ARG A 164 5.94 -5.73 -12.50
C ARG A 164 6.91 -5.21 -11.44
N ARG A 165 7.35 -6.07 -10.50
CA ARG A 165 8.26 -5.71 -9.40
C ARG A 165 9.33 -6.78 -9.13
N GLU A 166 9.63 -7.60 -10.12
CA GLU A 166 10.58 -8.71 -10.04
C GLU A 166 11.93 -8.29 -9.41
N LYS A 167 12.55 -7.23 -9.92
CA LYS A 167 13.83 -6.74 -9.39
C LYS A 167 13.78 -6.39 -7.91
N PHE A 168 12.71 -5.74 -7.48
CA PHE A 168 12.52 -5.41 -6.07
C PHE A 168 12.40 -6.66 -5.22
N PHE A 169 11.59 -7.63 -5.63
CA PHE A 169 11.38 -8.84 -4.84
C PHE A 169 12.58 -9.80 -4.89
N ARG A 170 13.37 -9.81 -5.95
CA ARG A 170 14.68 -10.49 -5.97
C ARG A 170 15.64 -9.90 -4.95
N THR A 171 15.66 -8.58 -4.79
CA THR A 171 16.43 -7.94 -3.72
C THR A 171 15.89 -8.34 -2.35
N GLN A 172 14.56 -8.32 -2.14
CA GLN A 172 13.99 -8.72 -0.85
C GLN A 172 14.25 -10.20 -0.53
N LEU A 173 14.28 -11.08 -1.52
CA LEU A 173 14.65 -12.48 -1.33
C LEU A 173 16.13 -12.62 -0.93
N GLU A 174 17.05 -11.89 -1.60
CA GLU A 174 18.47 -11.81 -1.23
C GLU A 174 18.62 -11.35 0.23
N GLU A 175 17.94 -10.28 0.61
CA GLU A 175 17.95 -9.73 1.97
C GLU A 175 17.35 -10.71 3.00
N PHE A 176 16.30 -11.44 2.65
CA PHE A 176 15.70 -12.46 3.52
C PHE A 176 16.66 -13.64 3.78
N LEU A 177 17.37 -14.10 2.77
CA LEU A 177 18.35 -15.16 2.93
C LEU A 177 19.51 -14.70 3.84
N LEU A 178 19.98 -13.47 3.65
CA LEU A 178 21.04 -12.90 4.51
C LEU A 178 20.55 -12.73 5.95
N LEU A 179 19.36 -12.15 6.13
CA LEU A 179 18.73 -11.98 7.44
C LEU A 179 18.57 -13.32 8.16
N SER A 180 18.08 -14.35 7.44
CA SER A 180 17.89 -15.69 8.04
C SER A 180 19.19 -16.29 8.53
N ARG A 181 20.31 -16.03 7.85
CA ARG A 181 21.63 -16.44 8.31
C ARG A 181 22.14 -15.62 9.49
N GLU A 182 21.90 -14.32 9.48
CA GLU A 182 22.34 -13.39 10.54
C GLU A 182 21.61 -13.65 11.85
N GLU A 183 20.29 -13.89 11.78
CA GLU A 183 19.44 -14.12 12.95
C GLU A 183 19.23 -15.63 13.24
N ASN A 184 19.92 -16.50 12.51
CA ASN A 184 19.77 -17.96 12.63
C ASN A 184 18.31 -18.46 12.50
N PHE A 185 17.55 -17.87 11.57
CA PHE A 185 16.17 -18.26 11.34
C PHE A 185 16.06 -19.57 10.55
N GLU A 186 15.14 -20.43 10.97
CA GLU A 186 14.63 -21.51 10.14
C GLU A 186 13.77 -20.94 9.01
N MET A 187 14.37 -20.69 7.84
CA MET A 187 13.73 -19.95 6.71
C MET A 187 12.34 -20.47 6.34
N GLU A 188 12.15 -21.79 6.41
CA GLU A 188 10.88 -22.44 6.05
C GLU A 188 9.79 -22.26 7.13
N SER A 189 10.14 -21.85 8.35
CA SER A 189 9.20 -21.62 9.44
C SER A 189 8.69 -20.19 9.50
N ILE A 190 9.46 -19.23 8.96
CA ILE A 190 9.12 -17.82 9.05
C ILE A 190 7.88 -17.47 8.21
N LYS A 191 6.87 -16.95 8.89
CA LYS A 191 5.61 -16.52 8.27
C LYS A 191 5.51 -15.00 8.26
N GLY A 192 4.79 -14.49 7.26
CA GLY A 192 4.59 -13.07 7.08
C GLY A 192 3.41 -12.75 6.16
N SER A 193 3.41 -11.53 5.65
CA SER A 193 2.40 -11.05 4.71
C SER A 193 2.57 -11.67 3.32
N ILE A 194 1.59 -11.44 2.45
CA ILE A 194 1.63 -11.78 1.02
C ILE A 194 2.82 -11.17 0.28
N ALA A 195 3.38 -10.06 0.77
CA ALA A 195 4.53 -9.39 0.18
C ALA A 195 5.87 -9.76 0.86
N GLY A 196 5.85 -10.66 1.85
CA GLY A 196 7.04 -11.07 2.59
C GLY A 196 7.44 -10.11 3.72
N ALA A 197 6.54 -9.23 4.15
CA ALA A 197 6.76 -8.40 5.35
C ALA A 197 6.53 -9.22 6.62
N MET A 198 7.30 -8.95 7.68
CA MET A 198 7.44 -9.82 8.85
C MET A 198 7.26 -9.06 10.16
N GLY A 199 6.79 -9.77 11.18
CA GLY A 199 6.78 -9.36 12.57
C GLY A 199 5.76 -8.26 12.91
N TYR A 200 5.84 -7.77 14.12
CA TYR A 200 4.93 -6.76 14.68
C TYR A 200 4.81 -5.49 13.85
N GLY A 201 5.92 -5.01 13.29
CA GLY A 201 5.99 -3.81 12.46
C GLY A 201 5.87 -4.07 10.95
N GLN A 202 5.67 -5.31 10.51
CA GLN A 202 5.60 -5.70 9.09
C GLN A 202 6.79 -5.18 8.28
N PHE A 203 8.01 -5.40 8.78
CA PHE A 203 9.22 -5.00 8.10
C PHE A 203 9.49 -5.90 6.89
N MET A 204 9.84 -5.28 5.76
CA MET A 204 10.44 -5.98 4.64
C MET A 204 11.86 -6.45 5.03
N PRO A 205 12.38 -7.52 4.41
CA PRO A 205 13.70 -8.07 4.79
C PRO A 205 14.84 -7.04 4.80
N ASP A 206 14.91 -6.14 3.81
CA ASP A 206 15.90 -5.06 3.79
C ASP A 206 15.75 -4.13 4.99
N SER A 207 14.52 -3.78 5.32
CA SER A 207 14.24 -2.89 6.44
C SER A 207 14.50 -3.57 7.79
N TYR A 208 14.28 -4.88 7.89
CA TYR A 208 14.62 -5.66 9.08
C TYR A 208 16.14 -5.60 9.32
N ARG A 209 16.95 -5.92 8.32
CA ARG A 209 18.41 -5.89 8.43
C ARG A 209 18.97 -4.50 8.75
N ASP A 210 18.39 -3.46 8.11
CA ASP A 210 18.91 -2.09 8.22
C ASP A 210 18.47 -1.38 9.51
N TYR A 211 17.29 -1.71 10.06
CA TYR A 211 16.65 -0.89 11.09
C TYR A 211 16.17 -1.67 12.32
N ALA A 212 16.16 -3.00 12.31
CA ALA A 212 15.86 -3.75 13.52
C ALA A 212 16.95 -3.52 14.59
N VAL A 213 16.53 -3.39 15.82
CA VAL A 213 17.38 -3.24 16.99
C VAL A 213 16.98 -4.27 18.04
N ASP A 214 17.97 -4.77 18.75
CA ASP A 214 17.82 -5.46 20.02
C ASP A 214 17.56 -4.37 21.06
N PHE A 215 16.30 -4.23 21.45
CA PHE A 215 15.91 -3.07 22.27
C PHE A 215 15.79 -3.42 23.75
N ASP A 216 15.77 -4.70 24.12
CA ASP A 216 15.85 -5.15 25.53
C ASP A 216 17.22 -5.71 25.92
N ASP A 217 18.20 -5.62 25.01
CA ASP A 217 19.59 -6.02 25.20
C ASP A 217 19.76 -7.53 25.53
N ASP A 218 18.87 -8.39 24.96
CA ASP A 218 18.95 -9.86 25.13
C ASP A 218 19.92 -10.53 24.15
N GLY A 219 20.48 -9.78 23.21
CA GLY A 219 21.40 -10.22 22.16
C GLY A 219 20.73 -10.67 20.86
N ILE A 220 19.42 -10.53 20.74
CA ILE A 220 18.62 -10.98 19.58
C ILE A 220 17.75 -9.82 19.08
N ARG A 221 17.69 -9.59 17.77
CA ARG A 221 16.75 -8.63 17.15
C ARG A 221 15.47 -9.36 16.75
N ASP A 222 14.55 -9.62 17.68
CA ASP A 222 13.34 -10.41 17.41
C ASP A 222 12.11 -9.55 17.14
N LEU A 223 11.87 -9.18 15.89
CA LEU A 223 10.63 -8.49 15.50
C LEU A 223 9.42 -9.44 15.36
N LEU A 224 9.62 -10.75 15.43
CA LEU A 224 8.58 -11.76 15.23
C LEU A 224 7.85 -12.08 16.54
N GLY A 225 8.59 -12.22 17.64
CA GLY A 225 8.09 -12.64 18.94
C GLY A 225 8.22 -11.59 20.03
N ASN A 226 9.11 -10.59 19.88
CA ASN A 226 9.43 -9.61 20.91
C ASN A 226 8.81 -8.22 20.63
N PRO A 227 7.78 -7.80 21.38
CA PRO A 227 7.20 -6.47 21.23
C PRO A 227 8.15 -5.32 21.57
N VAL A 228 9.13 -5.53 22.47
CA VAL A 228 10.08 -4.49 22.89
C VAL A 228 11.03 -4.16 21.76
N ASP A 229 11.57 -5.16 21.06
CA ASP A 229 12.39 -4.96 19.87
C ASP A 229 11.59 -4.30 18.74
N ALA A 230 10.33 -4.70 18.58
CA ALA A 230 9.46 -4.09 17.59
C ALA A 230 9.23 -2.60 17.87
N ILE A 231 9.06 -2.19 19.13
CA ILE A 231 8.94 -0.78 19.55
C ILE A 231 10.20 -0.01 19.17
N GLY A 232 11.37 -0.49 19.60
CA GLY A 232 12.65 0.13 19.28
C GLY A 232 12.91 0.21 17.78
N SER A 233 12.62 -0.87 17.05
CA SER A 233 12.86 -0.96 15.60
C SER A 233 11.96 -0.03 14.79
N VAL A 234 10.67 0.08 15.14
CA VAL A 234 9.76 1.04 14.50
C VAL A 234 10.22 2.48 14.71
N ALA A 235 10.65 2.81 15.93
CA ALA A 235 11.19 4.12 16.26
C ALA A 235 12.49 4.40 15.50
N ASN A 236 13.42 3.45 15.48
CA ASN A 236 14.68 3.54 14.73
C ASN A 236 14.44 3.73 13.23
N PHE A 237 13.52 2.97 12.64
CA PHE A 237 13.14 3.14 11.22
C PHE A 237 12.65 4.56 10.93
N LEU A 238 11.73 5.09 11.72
CA LEU A 238 11.20 6.45 11.53
C LEU A 238 12.29 7.51 11.74
N SER A 239 13.16 7.34 12.72
CA SER A 239 14.29 8.23 12.96
C SER A 239 15.31 8.19 11.82
N LYS A 240 15.78 7.01 11.41
CA LYS A 240 16.88 6.85 10.46
C LYS A 240 16.42 6.97 9.00
N LYS A 241 15.45 6.13 8.57
CA LYS A 241 14.93 6.12 7.20
C LYS A 241 13.88 7.20 6.98
N GLY A 242 12.99 7.38 7.94
CA GLY A 242 11.94 8.41 7.92
C GLY A 242 12.48 9.83 7.99
N LYS A 243 13.62 10.02 8.65
CA LYS A 243 14.17 11.34 9.01
C LYS A 243 13.19 12.13 9.89
N TRP A 244 12.65 11.44 10.89
CA TRP A 244 11.73 12.04 11.84
C TRP A 244 12.33 13.27 12.50
N THR A 245 11.56 14.34 12.61
CA THR A 245 11.96 15.59 13.26
C THR A 245 11.18 15.74 14.56
N PRO A 246 11.81 15.64 15.73
CA PRO A 246 11.14 15.83 17.01
C PRO A 246 10.41 17.19 17.09
N ASN A 247 9.31 17.24 17.82
CA ASN A 247 8.51 18.45 18.04
C ASN A 247 7.93 19.11 16.77
N THR A 248 8.01 18.44 15.62
CA THR A 248 7.37 18.87 14.39
C THR A 248 6.02 18.15 14.22
N PRO A 249 4.92 18.83 13.94
CA PRO A 249 3.64 18.17 13.72
C PRO A 249 3.67 17.26 12.49
N ILE A 250 2.83 16.23 12.49
CA ILE A 250 2.62 15.36 11.32
C ILE A 250 1.76 16.09 10.29
N ALA A 251 0.57 16.55 10.71
CA ALA A 251 -0.37 17.28 9.88
C ALA A 251 -1.26 18.17 10.73
N ILE A 252 -1.83 19.19 10.11
CA ILE A 252 -2.90 20.02 10.71
C ILE A 252 -4.10 20.06 9.80
N LYS A 253 -5.28 20.21 10.40
CA LYS A 253 -6.54 20.39 9.66
C LYS A 253 -6.46 21.66 8.81
N ALA A 254 -7.06 21.61 7.63
CA ALA A 254 -7.13 22.73 6.74
C ALA A 254 -8.54 22.91 6.15
N MET A 255 -8.83 24.12 5.71
CA MET A 255 -10.03 24.44 4.94
C MET A 255 -9.62 24.78 3.51
N ALA A 256 -10.42 24.32 2.56
CA ALA A 256 -10.26 24.71 1.16
C ALA A 256 -11.34 25.73 0.77
N LYS A 257 -10.93 26.85 0.17
CA LYS A 257 -11.83 27.93 -0.27
C LYS A 257 -11.38 28.50 -1.60
N GLY A 258 -12.33 28.91 -2.46
CA GLY A 258 -12.02 29.40 -3.80
C GLY A 258 -11.44 28.36 -4.73
N GLY A 259 -10.92 28.74 -5.93
CA GLY A 259 -10.28 27.83 -6.87
C GLY A 259 -11.12 26.63 -7.34
N GLY A 260 -12.42 26.63 -7.03
CA GLY A 260 -13.34 25.54 -7.31
C GLY A 260 -13.49 24.51 -6.19
N PHE A 261 -12.90 24.74 -5.02
CA PHE A 261 -13.09 23.89 -3.84
C PHE A 261 -14.47 24.06 -3.19
N ASP A 262 -15.13 25.22 -3.43
CA ASP A 262 -16.47 25.52 -2.95
C ASP A 262 -17.57 24.84 -3.78
N LEU A 263 -17.19 24.13 -4.84
CA LEU A 263 -18.13 23.39 -5.66
C LEU A 263 -18.59 22.12 -4.94
N PRO A 264 -19.86 21.73 -5.08
CA PRO A 264 -20.31 20.45 -4.57
C PRO A 264 -19.55 19.31 -5.26
N SER A 265 -19.34 18.20 -4.58
CA SER A 265 -18.71 17.01 -5.15
C SER A 265 -19.56 16.37 -6.24
N SER A 266 -20.88 16.55 -6.16
CA SER A 266 -21.84 16.01 -7.12
C SER A 266 -23.06 16.92 -7.28
N TYR A 267 -23.77 16.76 -8.38
CA TYR A 267 -25.02 17.45 -8.68
C TYR A 267 -26.06 16.46 -9.20
N ARG A 268 -27.25 16.46 -8.60
CA ARG A 268 -28.39 15.67 -9.07
C ARG A 268 -29.16 16.46 -10.14
N VAL A 269 -29.16 15.94 -11.36
CA VAL A 269 -29.85 16.53 -12.50
C VAL A 269 -31.34 16.71 -12.22
N LYS A 270 -31.85 17.94 -12.42
CA LYS A 270 -33.24 18.31 -12.25
C LYS A 270 -33.97 18.26 -13.59
N GLN A 271 -35.30 18.38 -13.51
CA GLN A 271 -36.14 18.57 -14.72
C GLN A 271 -35.76 19.86 -15.44
N GLY A 272 -35.46 19.79 -16.73
CA GLY A 272 -35.07 20.92 -17.57
C GLY A 272 -33.58 21.28 -17.54
N ASP A 273 -32.75 20.58 -16.79
CA ASP A 273 -31.31 20.80 -16.82
C ASP A 273 -30.70 20.29 -18.13
N SER A 274 -29.77 21.08 -18.65
CA SER A 274 -28.83 20.67 -19.69
C SER A 274 -27.41 20.62 -19.11
N LEU A 275 -26.51 19.84 -19.71
CA LEU A 275 -25.12 19.77 -19.27
C LEU A 275 -24.42 21.13 -19.39
N GLU A 276 -24.80 21.91 -20.41
CA GLU A 276 -24.33 23.30 -20.60
C GLU A 276 -24.78 24.22 -19.47
N GLY A 277 -26.07 24.15 -19.10
CA GLY A 277 -26.62 24.93 -17.97
C GLY A 277 -25.94 24.57 -16.64
N ILE A 278 -25.68 23.28 -16.43
CA ILE A 278 -24.95 22.80 -15.23
C ILE A 278 -23.50 23.29 -15.28
N ALA A 279 -22.84 23.23 -16.44
CA ALA A 279 -21.47 23.74 -16.59
C ALA A 279 -21.38 25.24 -16.31
N THR A 280 -22.30 26.02 -16.88
CA THR A 280 -22.41 27.49 -16.61
C THR A 280 -22.66 27.76 -15.13
N LYS A 281 -23.58 27.04 -14.49
CA LYS A 281 -23.90 27.17 -13.06
C LYS A 281 -22.67 27.03 -12.15
N PHE A 282 -21.75 26.12 -12.49
CA PHE A 282 -20.56 25.87 -11.70
C PHE A 282 -19.28 26.48 -12.27
N ASP A 283 -19.42 27.31 -13.32
CA ASP A 283 -18.33 27.98 -14.04
C ASP A 283 -17.25 26.94 -14.49
N LEU A 284 -17.74 25.90 -15.10
CA LEU A 284 -16.95 24.79 -15.67
C LEU A 284 -17.21 24.69 -17.17
N THR A 285 -16.39 23.92 -17.88
CA THR A 285 -16.69 23.55 -19.26
C THR A 285 -17.49 22.26 -19.31
N VAL A 286 -18.36 22.13 -20.32
CA VAL A 286 -19.12 20.91 -20.61
C VAL A 286 -18.19 19.70 -20.69
N SER A 287 -17.05 19.86 -21.38
CA SER A 287 -16.05 18.80 -21.56
C SER A 287 -15.49 18.30 -20.22
N LYS A 288 -15.24 19.19 -19.25
CA LYS A 288 -14.74 18.76 -17.94
C LYS A 288 -15.75 17.89 -17.21
N ILE A 289 -17.03 18.27 -17.20
CA ILE A 289 -18.08 17.48 -16.55
C ILE A 289 -18.27 16.15 -17.30
N ALA A 290 -18.27 16.18 -18.64
CA ALA A 290 -18.44 15.00 -19.46
C ALA A 290 -17.32 13.95 -19.23
N ILE A 291 -16.07 14.40 -19.20
CA ILE A 291 -14.90 13.52 -18.96
C ILE A 291 -14.97 12.90 -17.56
N GLU A 292 -15.24 13.71 -16.52
CA GLU A 292 -15.31 13.24 -15.13
C GLU A 292 -16.41 12.18 -14.93
N ASN A 293 -17.46 12.23 -15.74
CA ASN A 293 -18.62 11.33 -15.67
C ASN A 293 -18.62 10.25 -16.75
N ASN A 294 -17.59 10.17 -17.59
CA ASN A 294 -17.51 9.24 -18.72
C ASN A 294 -18.74 9.32 -19.64
N LEU A 295 -19.26 10.52 -19.86
CA LEU A 295 -20.43 10.72 -20.74
C LEU A 295 -20.02 10.55 -22.20
N ARG A 296 -20.69 9.65 -22.91
CA ARG A 296 -20.47 9.43 -24.36
C ARG A 296 -21.15 10.49 -25.20
N ASP A 297 -22.32 10.99 -24.73
CA ASP A 297 -23.10 12.04 -25.36
C ASP A 297 -23.37 13.15 -24.33
N VAL A 298 -22.87 14.35 -24.62
CA VAL A 298 -23.01 15.54 -23.76
C VAL A 298 -24.43 16.10 -23.75
N ASN A 299 -25.24 15.76 -24.77
CA ASN A 299 -26.62 16.20 -24.88
C ASN A 299 -27.59 15.30 -24.14
N PHE A 300 -27.12 14.17 -23.60
CA PHE A 300 -27.99 13.18 -23.00
C PHE A 300 -27.70 12.98 -21.51
N ILE A 301 -28.37 13.79 -20.67
CA ILE A 301 -28.42 13.59 -19.23
C ILE A 301 -29.87 13.36 -18.78
N ARG A 302 -30.08 12.60 -17.72
CA ARG A 302 -31.42 12.20 -17.23
C ARG A 302 -31.74 12.86 -15.91
N LYS A 303 -32.99 13.27 -15.72
CA LYS A 303 -33.50 13.70 -14.40
C LYS A 303 -33.18 12.63 -13.33
N GLY A 304 -32.64 13.08 -12.21
CA GLY A 304 -32.23 12.23 -11.09
C GLY A 304 -30.83 11.64 -11.26
N GLN A 305 -30.19 11.71 -12.44
CA GLN A 305 -28.81 11.31 -12.63
C GLN A 305 -27.90 12.13 -11.71
N VAL A 306 -26.93 11.47 -11.07
CA VAL A 306 -25.94 12.15 -10.25
C VAL A 306 -24.67 12.31 -11.09
N LEU A 307 -24.29 13.57 -11.29
CA LEU A 307 -23.08 13.96 -11.98
C LEU A 307 -22.02 14.37 -10.96
N LYS A 308 -20.82 13.82 -11.07
CA LYS A 308 -19.66 14.35 -10.37
C LYS A 308 -19.30 15.72 -10.93
N ILE A 309 -19.08 16.68 -10.05
CA ILE A 309 -18.69 18.04 -10.42
C ILE A 309 -17.16 18.16 -10.26
N PRO A 310 -16.42 18.24 -11.37
CA PRO A 310 -14.96 18.34 -11.32
C PRO A 310 -14.55 19.70 -10.76
N ARG A 311 -13.50 19.71 -9.95
CA ARG A 311 -12.92 20.95 -9.46
C ARG A 311 -12.14 21.66 -10.55
N ARG A 312 -12.08 22.96 -10.45
CA ARG A 312 -11.24 23.77 -11.34
C ARG A 312 -9.75 23.48 -11.16
N GLN A 313 -9.34 23.25 -9.91
CA GLN A 313 -7.95 23.02 -9.54
C GLN A 313 -7.78 21.65 -8.91
N LYS A 314 -6.82 20.86 -9.44
CA LYS A 314 -6.38 19.62 -8.79
C LYS A 314 -5.19 19.92 -7.91
N LEU A 315 -5.24 19.47 -6.66
CA LEU A 315 -4.07 19.52 -5.78
C LEU A 315 -3.03 18.52 -6.27
N LYS A 316 -1.77 18.98 -6.36
CA LYS A 316 -0.66 18.08 -6.65
C LYS A 316 -0.47 17.15 -5.44
N SER A 317 -0.77 15.88 -5.62
CA SER A 317 -0.47 14.86 -4.60
C SER A 317 1.03 14.69 -4.47
N ASN A 318 1.57 15.11 -3.34
CA ASN A 318 2.97 14.94 -2.97
C ASN A 318 3.05 14.57 -1.49
N PHE A 319 4.00 13.68 -1.12
CA PHE A 319 4.23 13.40 0.30
C PHE A 319 5.20 14.42 0.91
N LYS A 320 6.24 14.78 0.16
CA LYS A 320 7.25 15.71 0.63
C LYS A 320 6.70 17.14 0.64
N PRO A 321 6.81 17.87 1.76
CA PRO A 321 6.46 19.29 1.82
C PRO A 321 7.22 20.12 0.80
N TYR A 322 6.52 21.01 0.09
CA TYR A 322 7.10 21.80 -1.01
C TYR A 322 6.59 23.26 -1.07
N LEU A 323 5.53 23.58 -0.33
CA LEU A 323 4.91 24.91 -0.28
C LEU A 323 5.26 25.61 1.02
N THR A 324 5.32 26.92 1.00
CA THR A 324 5.17 27.73 2.20
C THR A 324 3.69 27.78 2.61
N LEU A 325 3.39 28.18 3.84
CA LEU A 325 2.01 28.40 4.27
C LEU A 325 1.31 29.48 3.44
N GLU A 326 2.03 30.52 3.05
CA GLU A 326 1.48 31.57 2.19
C GLU A 326 1.14 31.06 0.79
N ASP A 327 1.99 30.20 0.21
CA ASP A 327 1.70 29.59 -1.08
C ASP A 327 0.52 28.60 -0.99
N SER A 328 0.36 27.90 0.14
CA SER A 328 -0.83 27.06 0.35
C SER A 328 -2.12 27.90 0.37
N LYS A 329 -2.10 29.09 1.01
CA LYS A 329 -3.24 30.02 1.01
C LYS A 329 -3.54 30.55 -0.39
N LYS A 330 -2.52 30.88 -1.21
CA LYS A 330 -2.69 31.27 -2.61
C LYS A 330 -3.36 30.17 -3.44
N LEU A 331 -3.12 28.89 -3.07
CA LEU A 331 -3.82 27.75 -3.67
C LEU A 331 -5.24 27.54 -3.11
N GLY A 332 -5.70 28.35 -2.17
CA GLY A 332 -7.00 28.20 -1.55
C GLY A 332 -7.06 27.22 -0.38
N ILE A 333 -5.90 26.76 0.14
CA ILE A 333 -5.81 25.85 1.28
C ILE A 333 -5.30 26.61 2.50
N TYR A 334 -6.18 26.78 3.48
CA TYR A 334 -5.95 27.57 4.69
C TYR A 334 -5.82 26.66 5.90
N PRO A 335 -4.78 26.80 6.74
CA PRO A 335 -4.68 26.05 7.98
C PRO A 335 -5.83 26.44 8.93
N SER A 336 -6.40 25.46 9.63
CA SER A 336 -7.49 25.68 10.61
C SER A 336 -6.98 26.17 11.96
N SER A 337 -5.67 26.11 12.20
CA SER A 337 -4.99 26.59 13.39
C SER A 337 -3.72 27.36 13.03
N SER A 338 -3.25 28.21 13.94
CA SER A 338 -1.98 28.91 13.76
C SER A 338 -0.80 27.91 13.74
N VAL A 339 0.13 28.14 12.82
CA VAL A 339 1.38 27.39 12.70
C VAL A 339 2.52 28.34 13.04
N ILE A 340 3.32 27.96 14.01
CA ILE A 340 4.50 28.74 14.43
C ILE A 340 5.69 28.26 13.61
N GLY A 341 6.47 29.20 13.07
CA GLY A 341 7.70 28.93 12.32
C GLY A 341 7.49 28.91 10.80
N ASN A 342 8.60 28.86 10.08
CA ASN A 342 8.63 28.85 8.60
C ASN A 342 8.66 27.40 8.06
N LEU A 343 7.64 26.60 8.42
CA LEU A 343 7.54 25.22 8.01
C LEU A 343 7.00 25.11 6.59
N LYS A 344 7.58 24.22 5.80
CA LYS A 344 6.99 23.81 4.52
C LYS A 344 5.86 22.83 4.75
N VAL A 345 4.89 22.85 3.84
CA VAL A 345 3.70 22.00 3.90
C VAL A 345 3.43 21.32 2.56
N THR A 346 2.68 20.24 2.60
CA THR A 346 2.06 19.63 1.42
C THR A 346 0.56 19.51 1.65
N PRO A 347 -0.29 19.93 0.69
CA PRO A 347 -1.72 19.73 0.77
C PRO A 347 -2.06 18.22 0.72
N VAL A 348 -2.90 17.81 1.64
CA VAL A 348 -3.44 16.44 1.70
C VAL A 348 -4.94 16.52 1.54
N GLU A 349 -5.44 15.87 0.51
CA GLU A 349 -6.85 15.78 0.18
C GLU A 349 -7.33 14.34 0.37
N LEU A 350 -8.34 14.14 1.18
CA LEU A 350 -8.93 12.86 1.51
C LEU A 350 -10.38 12.83 1.03
N GLU A 351 -10.70 11.87 0.18
CA GLU A 351 -12.06 11.67 -0.34
C GLU A 351 -12.93 11.05 0.74
N LEU A 352 -14.03 11.71 1.07
CA LEU A 352 -15.10 11.21 1.93
C LEU A 352 -16.20 10.55 1.08
N ASP A 353 -17.17 9.92 1.73
CA ASP A 353 -18.37 9.41 1.04
C ASP A 353 -19.19 10.56 0.44
N ASP A 354 -19.14 11.75 1.06
CA ASP A 354 -19.69 12.99 0.54
C ASP A 354 -18.67 14.14 0.72
N GLY A 355 -17.98 14.47 -0.36
CA GLY A 355 -17.03 15.57 -0.40
C GLY A 355 -15.59 15.20 -0.07
N PHE A 356 -14.89 16.11 0.56
CA PHE A 356 -13.46 16.00 0.81
C PHE A 356 -13.08 16.65 2.13
N GLU A 357 -12.04 16.11 2.71
CA GLU A 357 -11.39 16.62 3.88
C GLU A 357 -9.97 17.06 3.52
N TYR A 358 -9.53 18.19 4.08
CA TYR A 358 -8.24 18.81 3.75
C TYR A 358 -7.34 18.91 4.96
N TRP A 359 -6.05 18.67 4.72
CA TRP A 359 -4.99 18.78 5.69
C TRP A 359 -3.74 19.40 5.06
N LEU A 360 -2.85 19.92 5.89
CA LEU A 360 -1.49 20.32 5.55
C LEU A 360 -0.52 19.38 6.28
N GLY A 361 0.20 18.55 5.51
CA GLY A 361 1.21 17.65 6.02
C GLY A 361 2.58 18.32 6.10
N PHE A 362 3.34 18.04 7.16
CA PHE A 362 4.70 18.54 7.41
C PHE A 362 5.75 17.45 7.14
N ASP A 363 7.00 17.68 7.57
CA ASP A 363 8.08 16.71 7.34
C ASP A 363 7.79 15.34 7.98
N ASN A 364 7.14 15.29 9.15
CA ASN A 364 6.76 14.01 9.76
C ASN A 364 5.63 13.27 9.03
N TYR A 365 4.78 13.96 8.27
CA TYR A 365 3.88 13.33 7.31
C TYR A 365 4.69 12.58 6.21
N TYR A 366 5.75 13.21 5.72
CA TYR A 366 6.66 12.59 4.77
C TYR A 366 7.45 11.44 5.40
N SER A 367 7.88 11.57 6.64
CA SER A 367 8.55 10.51 7.41
C SER A 367 7.70 9.25 7.48
N LEU A 368 6.43 9.37 7.85
CA LEU A 368 5.48 8.26 7.86
C LEU A 368 5.27 7.63 6.48
N SER A 369 5.33 8.43 5.40
CA SER A 369 5.22 7.91 4.04
C SER A 369 6.39 7.02 3.60
N LYS A 370 7.48 7.01 4.34
CA LYS A 370 8.60 6.07 4.14
C LYS A 370 8.28 4.68 4.67
N TYR A 371 7.38 4.60 5.64
CA TYR A 371 6.88 3.32 6.14
C TYR A 371 5.90 2.70 5.14
N ASN A 372 4.88 3.46 4.76
CA ASN A 372 3.94 3.07 3.71
C ASN A 372 3.52 4.30 2.88
N ARG A 373 3.72 4.23 1.56
CA ARG A 373 3.47 5.32 0.62
C ARG A 373 1.99 5.42 0.21
N SER A 374 1.11 5.40 1.19
CA SER A 374 -0.33 5.63 1.04
C SER A 374 -0.74 6.82 1.91
N LYS A 375 -1.42 7.81 1.32
CA LYS A 375 -1.95 8.95 2.10
C LYS A 375 -2.98 8.52 3.13
N LEU A 376 -3.78 7.50 2.81
CA LEU A 376 -4.76 6.94 3.74
C LEU A 376 -4.08 6.29 4.94
N TYR A 377 -3.00 5.55 4.69
CA TYR A 377 -2.19 4.94 5.75
C TYR A 377 -1.57 6.00 6.66
N VAL A 378 -0.88 7.00 6.08
CA VAL A 378 -0.21 8.06 6.87
C VAL A 378 -1.22 8.79 7.76
N MET A 379 -2.39 9.13 7.21
CA MET A 379 -3.43 9.80 7.98
C MET A 379 -4.08 8.89 9.04
N ALA A 380 -4.20 7.59 8.76
CA ALA A 380 -4.70 6.64 9.77
C ALA A 380 -3.71 6.49 10.94
N VAL A 381 -2.41 6.38 10.66
CA VAL A 381 -1.38 6.40 11.72
C VAL A 381 -1.47 7.68 12.54
N PHE A 382 -1.56 8.84 11.87
CA PHE A 382 -1.66 10.14 12.53
C PHE A 382 -2.91 10.26 13.41
N GLU A 383 -4.10 10.00 12.87
CA GLU A 383 -5.32 10.11 13.67
C GLU A 383 -5.40 9.07 14.80
N PHE A 384 -4.92 7.86 14.54
CA PHE A 384 -4.88 6.82 15.57
C PHE A 384 -3.87 7.17 16.66
N SER A 385 -2.72 7.76 16.32
CA SER A 385 -1.75 8.22 17.32
C SER A 385 -2.33 9.31 18.22
N ASN A 386 -3.16 10.22 17.68
CA ASN A 386 -3.83 11.22 18.49
C ASN A 386 -4.81 10.58 19.50
N VAL A 387 -5.58 9.56 19.07
CA VAL A 387 -6.46 8.81 19.99
C VAL A 387 -5.65 8.07 21.05
N LEU A 388 -4.55 7.43 20.66
CA LEU A 388 -3.71 6.68 21.60
C LEU A 388 -2.94 7.57 22.60
N ASN A 389 -2.67 8.81 22.20
CA ASN A 389 -1.97 9.77 23.06
C ASN A 389 -2.71 10.09 24.37
N GLU A 390 -4.04 9.87 24.41
CA GLU A 390 -4.85 10.03 25.62
C GLU A 390 -4.52 8.99 26.72
N PHE A 391 -3.76 7.94 26.38
CA PHE A 391 -3.41 6.85 27.31
C PHE A 391 -1.97 6.95 27.83
N PHE A 392 -1.18 7.94 27.40
CA PHE A 392 0.16 8.23 27.91
C PHE A 392 0.13 9.20 29.07
#